data_5b6a5ca6d184974f53332fb48fae8fb5
#
_entry.id   5b6a5ca6d184974f53332fb48fae8fb5
#
_cell.length_a   1.000
_cell.length_b   1.000
_cell.length_c   1.000
_cell.angle_alpha   90.00
_cell.angle_beta   90.00
_cell.angle_gamma   90.00
#
_symmetry.space_group_name_H-M   'P 1'
#
loop_
_entity.id
_entity.type
_entity.pdbx_description
1 polymer ?
#
loop_
_entity_poly.entity_id
_entity_poly.type
_entity_poly.pdbx_seq_one_letter_code
_entity_poly.pdbx_strand_id
1 'polypeptide(L)'
;LINLYNLSIMGAWMKNINRLKFTSFFSALVLGALFLISNSVFAELNFSGKTIKWVVPFSPGGGADVLARFYAPLLSQELPGKPNVEVLNMPGAGSTKGANWFSSQAPIDGSVIFSTSGSTQFPFLLDDPRVKYDYKDWEVVLASSTGGVAYLPKELGERWNKDPKSVLDTDFIFASQGATRLDLIPLLAWDMLGMDVEPIFGVKGRADGRLMFERGYVNIDYQTSSSFLSKVKPLVDKGEAVPIMTWGVLDKLGSIVRDPNFPDIPTFREVYSEINGKEPSGDGWNAWKAFFIAGFSAQKMVVMNKNTSPEIIDAFSEAFKKIIDQENFIEISENYLGVYHQSTGVDARRFKEIATQVDPIAIAWIKDWLKLSYDVEL
;
A
#
# COMPACT_ATOMS: atom_id res chain seq x y z
N LEU A 1 -92.46 -7.36 -37.79
CA LEU A 1 -91.92 -7.54 -36.43
C LEU A 1 -90.86 -8.66 -36.29
N ILE A 2 -90.19 -9.12 -37.37
CA ILE A 2 -89.16 -10.19 -37.27
C ILE A 2 -87.78 -9.77 -37.79
N ASN A 3 -87.50 -8.48 -38.01
CA ASN A 3 -86.23 -8.13 -38.66
C ASN A 3 -85.27 -7.21 -37.83
N LEU A 4 -85.52 -7.03 -36.54
CA LEU A 4 -84.61 -6.17 -35.69
C LEU A 4 -83.86 -6.94 -34.60
N TYR A 5 -84.16 -8.21 -34.40
CA TYR A 5 -83.51 -9.07 -33.38
C TYR A 5 -82.19 -9.71 -33.88
N ASN A 6 -82.06 -9.94 -35.21
CA ASN A 6 -80.92 -10.65 -35.76
C ASN A 6 -79.70 -9.74 -36.00
N LEU A 7 -79.87 -8.41 -36.08
CA LEU A 7 -78.74 -7.47 -36.28
C LEU A 7 -77.99 -7.12 -34.96
N SER A 8 -78.68 -7.27 -33.81
CA SER A 8 -78.00 -6.95 -32.52
C SER A 8 -77.08 -8.11 -32.05
N ILE A 9 -77.36 -9.35 -32.39
CA ILE A 9 -76.58 -10.51 -32.02
C ILE A 9 -75.32 -10.62 -32.87
N MET A 10 -75.38 -10.29 -34.16
CA MET A 10 -74.19 -10.29 -35.02
C MET A 10 -73.19 -9.16 -34.66
N GLY A 11 -73.65 -7.99 -34.24
CA GLY A 11 -72.85 -6.91 -33.80
C GLY A 11 -72.07 -7.13 -32.49
N ALA A 12 -72.71 -7.86 -31.58
CA ALA A 12 -72.18 -8.29 -30.29
C ALA A 12 -71.10 -9.40 -30.47
N TRP A 13 -71.28 -10.28 -31.43
CA TRP A 13 -70.35 -11.39 -31.70
C TRP A 13 -69.07 -10.90 -32.40
N MET A 14 -69.19 -9.97 -33.33
CA MET A 14 -68.00 -9.36 -34.00
C MET A 14 -67.18 -8.47 -33.07
N LYS A 15 -67.77 -7.78 -32.10
CA LYS A 15 -67.04 -7.01 -31.08
C LYS A 15 -66.25 -7.90 -30.12
N ASN A 16 -66.72 -9.07 -29.78
CA ASN A 16 -66.05 -10.02 -28.89
C ASN A 16 -64.86 -10.72 -29.58
N ILE A 17 -64.96 -11.06 -30.86
CA ILE A 17 -63.88 -11.71 -31.61
C ILE A 17 -62.69 -10.74 -31.79
N ASN A 18 -62.94 -9.44 -32.01
CA ASN A 18 -61.84 -8.45 -32.13
C ASN A 18 -61.20 -8.12 -30.76
N ARG A 19 -61.94 -8.19 -29.66
CA ARG A 19 -61.34 -8.02 -28.31
C ARG A 19 -60.44 -9.20 -27.93
N LEU A 20 -60.85 -10.42 -28.20
CA LEU A 20 -60.08 -11.62 -27.92
C LEU A 20 -58.77 -11.72 -28.74
N LYS A 21 -58.80 -11.28 -30.00
CA LYS A 21 -57.60 -11.24 -30.85
C LYS A 21 -56.63 -10.11 -30.45
N PHE A 22 -57.13 -8.98 -30.01
CA PHE A 22 -56.31 -7.86 -29.59
C PHE A 22 -55.63 -8.11 -28.23
N THR A 23 -56.31 -8.76 -27.27
CA THR A 23 -55.69 -9.12 -25.97
C THR A 23 -54.67 -10.23 -26.08
N SER A 24 -54.88 -11.24 -26.96
CA SER A 24 -53.89 -12.29 -27.16
C SER A 24 -52.62 -11.78 -27.92
N PHE A 25 -52.76 -10.81 -28.83
CA PHE A 25 -51.63 -10.21 -29.53
C PHE A 25 -50.79 -9.31 -28.60
N PHE A 26 -51.47 -8.56 -27.70
CA PHE A 26 -50.80 -7.74 -26.72
C PHE A 26 -50.10 -8.57 -25.63
N SER A 27 -50.73 -9.65 -25.18
CA SER A 27 -50.10 -10.59 -24.23
C SER A 27 -48.90 -11.33 -24.81
N ALA A 28 -48.91 -11.70 -26.08
CA ALA A 28 -47.81 -12.31 -26.77
C ALA A 28 -46.64 -11.31 -26.99
N LEU A 29 -46.95 -10.03 -27.26
CA LEU A 29 -45.93 -8.97 -27.41
C LEU A 29 -45.26 -8.62 -26.07
N VAL A 30 -46.02 -8.58 -24.96
CA VAL A 30 -45.51 -8.34 -23.62
C VAL A 30 -44.68 -9.53 -23.10
N LEU A 31 -45.08 -10.77 -23.34
CA LEU A 31 -44.25 -11.95 -23.04
C LEU A 31 -42.98 -12.00 -23.89
N GLY A 32 -43.05 -11.64 -25.17
CA GLY A 32 -41.88 -11.54 -26.05
C GLY A 32 -40.90 -10.44 -25.62
N ALA A 33 -41.41 -9.29 -25.16
CA ALA A 33 -40.58 -8.20 -24.62
C ALA A 33 -39.94 -8.56 -23.28
N LEU A 34 -40.65 -9.28 -22.41
CA LEU A 34 -40.09 -9.82 -21.15
C LEU A 34 -39.00 -10.88 -21.37
N PHE A 35 -39.08 -11.67 -22.43
CA PHE A 35 -38.04 -12.63 -22.79
C PHE A 35 -36.78 -11.96 -23.42
N LEU A 36 -36.92 -10.77 -24.03
CA LEU A 36 -35.80 -10.03 -24.59
C LEU A 36 -35.02 -9.21 -23.52
N ILE A 37 -35.62 -8.97 -22.35
CA ILE A 37 -34.96 -8.26 -21.24
C ILE A 37 -34.15 -9.25 -20.37
N SER A 38 -34.31 -10.55 -20.51
CA SER A 38 -33.72 -11.54 -19.59
C SER A 38 -32.37 -12.11 -20.00
N ASN A 39 -31.74 -11.60 -21.06
CA ASN A 39 -30.41 -12.07 -21.46
C ASN A 39 -29.40 -10.93 -21.60
N SER A 40 -29.35 -10.02 -20.62
CA SER A 40 -28.07 -9.42 -20.33
C SER A 40 -27.21 -10.51 -19.69
N VAL A 41 -26.62 -11.37 -20.50
CA VAL A 41 -25.46 -12.17 -20.09
C VAL A 41 -24.40 -11.13 -19.75
N PHE A 42 -24.31 -10.73 -18.49
CA PHE A 42 -23.10 -10.09 -18.00
C PHE A 42 -22.00 -11.08 -18.32
N ALA A 43 -21.15 -10.77 -19.30
CA ALA A 43 -19.99 -11.59 -19.56
C ALA A 43 -19.24 -11.68 -18.24
N GLU A 44 -19.19 -12.89 -17.67
CA GLU A 44 -18.47 -13.13 -16.43
C GLU A 44 -17.03 -12.64 -16.61
N LEU A 45 -16.57 -11.78 -15.70
CA LEU A 45 -15.22 -11.24 -15.77
C LEU A 45 -14.21 -12.38 -15.79
N ASN A 46 -13.36 -12.43 -16.81
CA ASN A 46 -12.43 -13.53 -17.02
C ASN A 46 -11.07 -13.01 -17.54
N PHE A 47 -10.01 -13.32 -16.80
CA PHE A 47 -8.62 -13.00 -17.16
C PHE A 47 -7.86 -14.18 -17.76
N SER A 48 -8.51 -15.26 -18.16
CA SER A 48 -7.87 -16.43 -18.75
C SER A 48 -6.96 -16.06 -19.93
N GLY A 49 -5.73 -16.59 -19.93
CA GLY A 49 -4.73 -16.31 -20.96
C GLY A 49 -4.12 -14.90 -20.90
N LYS A 50 -4.53 -14.04 -19.96
CA LYS A 50 -3.93 -12.71 -19.76
C LYS A 50 -2.73 -12.78 -18.82
N THR A 51 -1.86 -11.78 -18.93
CA THR A 51 -0.82 -11.49 -17.95
C THR A 51 -1.12 -10.17 -17.26
N ILE A 52 -1.25 -10.22 -15.92
CA ILE A 52 -1.36 -9.04 -15.07
C ILE A 52 0.04 -8.59 -14.69
N LYS A 53 0.40 -7.35 -15.00
CA LYS A 53 1.68 -6.76 -14.59
C LYS A 53 1.51 -6.08 -13.24
N TRP A 54 2.21 -6.57 -12.24
CA TRP A 54 2.30 -5.93 -10.93
C TRP A 54 3.54 -5.04 -10.89
N VAL A 55 3.36 -3.75 -11.09
CA VAL A 55 4.46 -2.78 -11.14
C VAL A 55 4.86 -2.36 -9.74
N VAL A 56 6.14 -2.57 -9.41
CA VAL A 56 6.79 -2.17 -8.15
C VAL A 56 7.80 -1.07 -8.46
N PRO A 57 7.63 0.17 -7.94
CA PRO A 57 8.48 1.30 -8.30
C PRO A 57 9.83 1.34 -7.56
N PHE A 58 10.36 0.20 -7.18
CA PHE A 58 11.61 0.03 -6.41
C PHE A 58 12.46 -1.11 -6.97
N SER A 59 13.73 -1.15 -6.56
CA SER A 59 14.62 -2.27 -6.86
C SER A 59 14.13 -3.58 -6.24
N PRO A 60 14.43 -4.73 -6.87
CA PRO A 60 14.12 -6.05 -6.32
C PRO A 60 14.70 -6.27 -4.91
N GLY A 61 13.96 -7.00 -4.05
CA GLY A 61 14.40 -7.38 -2.70
C GLY A 61 14.10 -6.35 -1.61
N GLY A 62 13.49 -5.20 -1.94
CA GLY A 62 12.92 -4.28 -0.95
C GLY A 62 11.51 -4.72 -0.50
N GLY A 63 11.00 -4.13 0.58
CA GLY A 63 9.75 -4.58 1.20
C GLY A 63 8.51 -4.58 0.28
N ALA A 64 8.40 -3.66 -0.67
CA ALA A 64 7.31 -3.67 -1.65
C ALA A 64 7.46 -4.80 -2.69
N ASP A 65 8.69 -5.14 -3.06
CA ASP A 65 8.97 -6.26 -3.96
C ASP A 65 8.72 -7.61 -3.27
N VAL A 66 9.11 -7.72 -1.99
CA VAL A 66 8.82 -8.92 -1.18
C VAL A 66 7.31 -9.14 -1.07
N LEU A 67 6.52 -8.10 -0.77
CA LEU A 67 5.07 -8.17 -0.72
C LEU A 67 4.48 -8.60 -2.07
N ALA A 68 4.90 -7.98 -3.16
CA ALA A 68 4.38 -8.30 -4.49
C ALA A 68 4.67 -9.75 -4.89
N ARG A 69 5.89 -10.23 -4.63
CA ARG A 69 6.28 -11.63 -4.95
C ARG A 69 5.63 -12.67 -4.05
N PHE A 70 5.28 -12.29 -2.81
CA PHE A 70 4.49 -13.14 -1.94
C PHE A 70 3.06 -13.31 -2.47
N TYR A 71 2.40 -12.21 -2.80
CA TYR A 71 1.00 -12.25 -3.23
C TYR A 71 0.80 -12.68 -4.70
N ALA A 72 1.74 -12.42 -5.61
CA ALA A 72 1.53 -12.64 -7.04
C ALA A 72 1.10 -14.08 -7.41
N PRO A 73 1.74 -15.16 -6.90
CA PRO A 73 1.29 -16.52 -7.18
C PRO A 73 -0.08 -16.85 -6.56
N LEU A 74 -0.39 -16.30 -5.38
CA LEU A 74 -1.67 -16.48 -4.70
C LEU A 74 -2.79 -15.74 -5.47
N LEU A 75 -2.53 -14.49 -5.87
CA LEU A 75 -3.46 -13.68 -6.65
C LEU A 75 -3.79 -14.34 -8.01
N SER A 76 -2.79 -14.94 -8.65
CA SER A 76 -2.99 -15.73 -9.87
C SER A 76 -4.00 -16.87 -9.68
N GLN A 77 -4.06 -17.51 -8.52
CA GLN A 77 -4.99 -18.60 -8.24
C GLN A 77 -6.42 -18.12 -7.93
N GLU A 78 -6.56 -16.93 -7.32
CA GLU A 78 -7.84 -16.42 -6.85
C GLU A 78 -8.56 -15.52 -7.88
N LEU A 79 -7.84 -14.92 -8.83
CA LEU A 79 -8.47 -14.12 -9.89
C LEU A 79 -9.26 -15.00 -10.87
N PRO A 80 -10.42 -14.52 -11.37
CA PRO A 80 -11.20 -15.23 -12.38
C PRO A 80 -10.37 -15.56 -13.63
N GLY A 81 -10.36 -16.83 -14.03
CA GLY A 81 -9.59 -17.29 -15.18
C GLY A 81 -8.12 -17.54 -14.92
N LYS A 82 -7.65 -17.39 -13.67
CA LYS A 82 -6.28 -17.70 -13.21
C LYS A 82 -5.19 -17.13 -14.13
N PRO A 83 -5.12 -15.80 -14.31
CA PRO A 83 -4.13 -15.17 -15.16
C PRO A 83 -2.71 -15.37 -14.62
N ASN A 84 -1.70 -15.21 -15.48
CA ASN A 84 -0.34 -15.03 -14.99
C ASN A 84 -0.22 -13.67 -14.30
N VAL A 85 0.42 -13.62 -13.11
CA VAL A 85 0.71 -12.36 -12.39
C VAL A 85 2.22 -12.18 -12.34
N GLU A 86 2.73 -11.20 -13.08
CA GLU A 86 4.15 -10.92 -13.24
C GLU A 86 4.56 -9.66 -12.48
N VAL A 87 5.55 -9.78 -11.58
CA VAL A 87 6.11 -8.63 -10.86
C VAL A 87 7.17 -7.94 -11.70
N LEU A 88 6.92 -6.66 -12.00
CA LEU A 88 7.80 -5.81 -12.81
C LEU A 88 8.36 -4.66 -11.96
N ASN A 89 9.68 -4.63 -11.75
CA ASN A 89 10.34 -3.54 -11.04
C ASN A 89 10.60 -2.35 -11.97
N MET A 90 10.14 -1.14 -11.57
CA MET A 90 10.34 0.12 -12.29
C MET A 90 10.92 1.19 -11.36
N PRO A 91 12.18 1.02 -10.89
CA PRO A 91 12.78 1.94 -9.92
C PRO A 91 13.14 3.29 -10.55
N GLY A 92 13.31 4.30 -9.69
CA GLY A 92 13.82 5.62 -10.07
C GLY A 92 13.14 6.75 -9.33
N ALA A 93 13.94 7.77 -9.02
CA ALA A 93 13.53 8.98 -8.29
C ALA A 93 12.72 8.65 -7.01
N GLY A 94 13.17 7.65 -6.22
CA GLY A 94 12.52 7.22 -4.99
C GLY A 94 11.05 6.81 -5.19
N SER A 95 10.71 6.11 -6.26
CA SER A 95 9.37 5.69 -6.73
C SER A 95 8.63 6.65 -7.67
N THR A 96 8.93 7.94 -7.67
CA THR A 96 8.18 8.96 -8.44
C THR A 96 8.12 8.64 -9.94
N LYS A 97 9.20 8.07 -10.52
CA LYS A 97 9.22 7.66 -11.93
C LYS A 97 8.12 6.64 -12.23
N GLY A 98 8.04 5.55 -11.47
CA GLY A 98 7.04 4.49 -11.67
C GLY A 98 5.61 4.97 -11.38
N ALA A 99 5.43 5.81 -10.33
CA ALA A 99 4.14 6.37 -9.97
C ALA A 99 3.61 7.34 -11.03
N ASN A 100 4.45 8.23 -11.57
CA ASN A 100 4.09 9.11 -12.68
C ASN A 100 3.70 8.32 -13.94
N TRP A 101 4.48 7.27 -14.26
CA TRP A 101 4.15 6.38 -15.39
C TRP A 101 2.80 5.70 -15.17
N PHE A 102 2.56 5.13 -13.99
CA PHE A 102 1.31 4.45 -13.68
C PHE A 102 0.11 5.40 -13.82
N SER A 103 0.22 6.60 -13.28
CA SER A 103 -0.87 7.59 -13.32
C SER A 103 -1.22 8.05 -14.74
N SER A 104 -0.23 8.13 -15.63
CA SER A 104 -0.41 8.73 -16.98
C SER A 104 -0.50 7.74 -18.12
N GLN A 105 0.00 6.51 -17.96
CA GLN A 105 0.19 5.58 -19.07
C GLN A 105 -0.30 4.15 -18.80
N ALA A 106 -0.63 3.78 -17.54
CA ALA A 106 -1.09 2.44 -17.25
C ALA A 106 -2.49 2.20 -17.85
N PRO A 107 -2.72 1.04 -18.47
CA PRO A 107 -4.06 0.63 -18.93
C PRO A 107 -5.05 0.56 -17.77
N ILE A 108 -6.34 0.82 -18.08
CA ILE A 108 -7.45 0.75 -17.12
C ILE A 108 -8.28 -0.53 -17.26
N ASP A 109 -7.77 -1.53 -17.97
CA ASP A 109 -8.45 -2.80 -18.29
C ASP A 109 -8.15 -3.92 -17.28
N GLY A 110 -7.49 -3.60 -16.16
CA GLY A 110 -7.09 -4.56 -15.13
C GLY A 110 -5.80 -5.32 -15.43
N SER A 111 -5.14 -5.05 -16.57
CA SER A 111 -3.87 -5.70 -16.92
C SER A 111 -2.66 -5.16 -16.16
N VAL A 112 -2.83 -4.06 -15.40
CA VAL A 112 -1.77 -3.44 -14.58
C VAL A 112 -2.30 -3.10 -13.21
N ILE A 113 -1.57 -3.52 -12.16
CA ILE A 113 -1.70 -3.06 -10.78
C ILE A 113 -0.38 -2.46 -10.32
N PHE A 114 -0.43 -1.56 -9.34
CA PHE A 114 0.74 -0.79 -8.92
C PHE A 114 0.92 -0.82 -7.40
N SER A 115 2.16 -1.04 -6.95
CA SER A 115 2.52 -0.90 -5.54
C SER A 115 2.90 0.53 -5.20
N THR A 116 2.38 1.03 -4.08
CA THR A 116 2.87 2.25 -3.44
C THR A 116 3.66 1.93 -2.17
N SER A 117 4.28 2.93 -1.58
CA SER A 117 4.84 2.91 -0.24
C SER A 117 4.90 4.32 0.35
N GLY A 118 5.35 4.48 1.59
CA GLY A 118 5.61 5.82 2.17
C GLY A 118 6.54 6.67 1.30
N SER A 119 7.48 6.07 0.55
CA SER A 119 8.30 6.79 -0.42
C SER A 119 7.54 7.32 -1.64
N THR A 120 6.32 6.81 -1.89
CA THR A 120 5.41 7.35 -2.89
C THR A 120 4.45 8.38 -2.27
N GLN A 121 4.05 8.19 -1.00
CA GLN A 121 3.12 9.05 -0.28
C GLN A 121 3.74 10.39 0.13
N PHE A 122 4.91 10.36 0.74
CA PHE A 122 5.52 11.56 1.33
C PHE A 122 5.82 12.66 0.32
N PRO A 123 6.39 12.38 -0.87
CA PRO A 123 6.54 13.45 -1.86
C PRO A 123 5.22 14.01 -2.36
N PHE A 124 4.14 13.23 -2.38
CA PHE A 124 2.79 13.73 -2.66
C PHE A 124 2.29 14.64 -1.53
N LEU A 125 2.45 14.23 -0.27
CA LEU A 125 2.05 15.03 0.90
C LEU A 125 2.85 16.32 1.07
N LEU A 126 4.09 16.31 0.60
CA LEU A 126 5.01 17.45 0.69
C LEU A 126 4.97 18.37 -0.54
N ASP A 127 4.06 18.14 -1.49
CA ASP A 127 3.96 18.90 -2.75
C ASP A 127 5.25 18.91 -3.57
N ASP A 128 6.01 17.81 -3.56
CA ASP A 128 7.26 17.67 -4.34
C ASP A 128 6.96 17.93 -5.84
N PRO A 129 7.61 18.92 -6.49
CA PRO A 129 7.28 19.32 -7.86
C PRO A 129 7.51 18.21 -8.91
N ARG A 130 8.22 17.15 -8.56
CA ARG A 130 8.44 15.97 -9.41
C ARG A 130 7.23 15.03 -9.45
N VAL A 131 6.27 15.17 -8.52
CA VAL A 131 5.04 14.37 -8.45
C VAL A 131 4.06 14.80 -9.53
N LYS A 132 3.60 13.84 -10.33
CA LYS A 132 2.59 14.02 -11.39
C LYS A 132 1.43 13.03 -11.22
N TYR A 133 1.19 12.57 -10.00
CA TYR A 133 0.10 11.68 -9.62
C TYR A 133 -0.67 12.27 -8.44
N ASP A 134 -1.95 11.87 -8.33
CA ASP A 134 -2.80 12.18 -7.18
C ASP A 134 -3.38 10.85 -6.65
N TYR A 135 -3.32 10.64 -5.35
CA TYR A 135 -3.90 9.46 -4.70
C TYR A 135 -5.43 9.39 -4.83
N LYS A 136 -6.10 10.51 -5.16
CA LYS A 136 -7.52 10.54 -5.49
C LYS A 136 -7.86 9.82 -6.80
N ASP A 137 -6.86 9.64 -7.67
CA ASP A 137 -7.02 8.98 -8.97
C ASP A 137 -6.77 7.47 -8.90
N TRP A 138 -6.52 6.94 -7.69
CA TRP A 138 -6.21 5.54 -7.45
C TRP A 138 -7.21 4.89 -6.52
N GLU A 139 -7.70 3.71 -6.92
CA GLU A 139 -8.48 2.81 -6.07
C GLU A 139 -7.56 1.77 -5.42
N VAL A 140 -7.71 1.60 -4.11
CA VAL A 140 -6.90 0.66 -3.34
C VAL A 140 -7.60 -0.68 -3.26
N VAL A 141 -6.91 -1.75 -3.67
CA VAL A 141 -7.41 -3.13 -3.62
C VAL A 141 -6.79 -3.95 -2.48
N LEU A 142 -5.62 -3.53 -2.00
CA LEU A 142 -4.96 -4.08 -0.81
C LEU A 142 -4.20 -2.96 -0.09
N ALA A 143 -4.34 -2.88 1.23
CA ALA A 143 -3.49 -2.06 2.09
C ALA A 143 -2.83 -2.95 3.15
N SER A 144 -1.53 -2.78 3.34
CA SER A 144 -0.70 -3.55 4.27
C SER A 144 0.03 -2.59 5.20
N SER A 145 -0.23 -2.70 6.49
CA SER A 145 0.59 -2.07 7.52
C SER A 145 1.97 -2.72 7.59
N THR A 146 2.94 -2.03 8.15
CA THR A 146 4.27 -2.59 8.41
C THR A 146 4.96 -1.80 9.52
N GLY A 147 5.95 -2.40 10.16
CA GLY A 147 6.93 -1.71 10.98
C GLY A 147 8.20 -1.40 10.21
N GLY A 148 9.21 -0.97 10.94
CA GLY A 148 10.56 -0.77 10.44
C GLY A 148 11.57 -0.94 11.57
N VAL A 149 12.74 -1.47 11.23
CA VAL A 149 13.82 -1.78 12.18
C VAL A 149 15.10 -1.11 11.70
N ALA A 150 15.70 -0.29 12.56
CA ALA A 150 17.04 0.27 12.37
C ALA A 150 18.08 -0.68 12.97
N TYR A 151 19.23 -0.76 12.32
CA TYR A 151 20.30 -1.67 12.74
C TYR A 151 21.69 -1.10 12.41
N LEU A 152 22.67 -1.56 13.17
CA LEU A 152 24.08 -1.20 13.08
C LEU A 152 24.95 -2.44 12.76
N PRO A 153 26.17 -2.27 12.27
CA PRO A 153 27.15 -3.35 12.21
C PRO A 153 27.53 -3.80 13.63
N LYS A 154 28.05 -5.01 13.73
CA LYS A 154 28.32 -5.71 14.99
C LYS A 154 28.98 -4.82 16.06
N GLU A 155 30.09 -4.21 15.77
CA GLU A 155 30.88 -3.46 16.75
C GLU A 155 30.12 -2.25 17.32
N LEU A 156 29.44 -1.49 16.46
CA LEU A 156 28.61 -0.36 16.87
C LEU A 156 27.36 -0.82 17.61
N GLY A 157 26.73 -1.89 17.17
CA GLY A 157 25.57 -2.46 17.83
C GLY A 157 25.87 -3.04 19.19
N GLU A 158 27.02 -3.68 19.41
CA GLU A 158 27.46 -4.15 20.73
C GLU A 158 27.76 -2.99 21.69
N ARG A 159 28.28 -1.85 21.19
CA ARG A 159 28.42 -0.63 21.99
C ARG A 159 27.08 -0.03 22.33
N TRP A 160 26.16 0.08 21.35
CA TRP A 160 24.78 0.53 21.54
C TRP A 160 24.07 -0.28 22.64
N ASN A 161 24.14 -1.60 22.58
CA ASN A 161 23.49 -2.47 23.58
C ASN A 161 24.04 -2.32 24.99
N LYS A 162 25.26 -1.83 25.17
CA LYS A 162 25.85 -1.53 26.47
C LYS A 162 25.42 -0.14 26.97
N ASP A 163 25.44 0.83 26.11
CA ASP A 163 25.05 2.21 26.37
C ASP A 163 24.79 2.92 25.02
N PRO A 164 23.53 3.20 24.67
CA PRO A 164 23.19 3.90 23.45
C PRO A 164 23.92 5.23 23.27
N LYS A 165 24.23 5.94 24.38
CA LYS A 165 24.95 7.22 24.31
C LYS A 165 26.39 7.08 23.82
N SER A 166 26.99 5.90 23.98
CA SER A 166 28.40 5.64 23.58
C SER A 166 28.67 5.73 22.09
N VAL A 167 27.62 5.75 21.26
CA VAL A 167 27.75 5.82 19.79
C VAL A 167 27.17 7.08 19.17
N LEU A 168 26.60 8.01 19.95
CA LEU A 168 25.99 9.23 19.41
C LEU A 168 26.97 10.12 18.64
N ASP A 169 28.24 10.16 19.06
CA ASP A 169 29.32 10.91 18.40
C ASP A 169 29.97 10.15 17.23
N THR A 170 29.38 9.05 16.78
CA THR A 170 29.90 8.30 15.63
C THR A 170 29.43 8.97 14.34
N ASP A 171 30.37 9.15 13.39
CA ASP A 171 30.04 9.58 12.02
C ASP A 171 29.27 8.45 11.32
N PHE A 172 27.95 8.57 11.29
CA PHE A 172 27.10 7.61 10.60
C PHE A 172 26.92 7.98 9.13
N ILE A 173 26.97 6.98 8.26
CA ILE A 173 26.66 7.11 6.84
C ILE A 173 25.45 6.24 6.52
N PHE A 174 24.43 6.85 5.89
CA PHE A 174 23.17 6.20 5.54
C PHE A 174 22.87 6.30 4.05
N ALA A 175 22.60 5.19 3.37
CA ALA A 175 22.17 5.18 1.98
C ALA A 175 20.67 5.43 1.86
N SER A 176 20.28 6.60 1.37
CA SER A 176 18.90 7.10 1.34
C SER A 176 18.34 7.23 -0.07
N GLN A 177 17.05 6.94 -0.20
CA GLN A 177 16.29 7.20 -1.43
C GLN A 177 16.04 8.70 -1.65
N GLY A 178 16.09 9.51 -0.58
CA GLY A 178 15.86 10.95 -0.57
C GLY A 178 15.17 11.41 0.70
N ALA A 179 15.43 12.61 1.13
CA ALA A 179 14.89 13.18 2.36
C ALA A 179 13.34 13.32 2.35
N THR A 180 12.73 13.47 1.17
CA THR A 180 11.28 13.54 1.00
C THR A 180 10.63 12.16 0.81
N ARG A 181 11.32 11.06 1.10
CA ARG A 181 10.85 9.67 0.97
C ARG A 181 10.52 9.09 2.35
N LEU A 182 10.18 7.81 2.41
CA LEU A 182 9.96 7.13 3.71
C LEU A 182 11.17 7.27 4.64
N ASP A 183 12.35 7.48 4.07
CA ASP A 183 13.61 7.71 4.78
C ASP A 183 13.61 9.00 5.64
N LEU A 184 12.63 9.89 5.46
CA LEU A 184 12.34 11.01 6.37
C LEU A 184 12.16 10.52 7.82
N ILE A 185 11.52 9.37 8.02
CA ILE A 185 11.24 8.84 9.36
C ILE A 185 12.52 8.51 10.14
N PRO A 186 13.46 7.69 9.60
CA PRO A 186 14.74 7.46 10.28
C PRO A 186 15.58 8.73 10.39
N LEU A 187 15.67 9.55 9.34
CA LEU A 187 16.49 10.76 9.35
C LEU A 187 16.07 11.71 10.47
N LEU A 188 14.75 11.96 10.62
CA LEU A 188 14.25 12.81 11.69
C LEU A 188 14.38 12.14 13.08
N ALA A 189 14.19 10.82 13.16
CA ALA A 189 14.38 10.10 14.42
C ALA A 189 15.83 10.19 14.91
N TRP A 190 16.81 9.99 14.02
CA TRP A 190 18.23 10.08 14.36
C TRP A 190 18.64 11.51 14.73
N ASP A 191 18.15 12.51 13.98
CA ASP A 191 18.34 13.93 14.33
C ASP A 191 17.81 14.24 15.75
N MET A 192 16.60 13.77 16.08
CA MET A 192 16.03 13.92 17.42
C MET A 192 16.80 13.19 18.53
N LEU A 193 17.52 12.11 18.20
CA LEU A 193 18.41 11.41 19.13
C LEU A 193 19.80 12.10 19.26
N GLY A 194 20.10 13.11 18.44
CA GLY A 194 21.40 13.76 18.39
C GLY A 194 22.48 12.92 17.74
N MET A 195 22.10 11.99 16.84
CA MET A 195 23.04 11.18 16.05
C MET A 195 23.49 11.96 14.82
N ASP A 196 24.80 11.99 14.56
CA ASP A 196 25.38 12.59 13.35
C ASP A 196 25.28 11.58 12.18
N VAL A 197 24.29 11.76 11.31
CA VAL A 197 24.01 10.85 10.20
C VAL A 197 24.08 11.58 8.87
N GLU A 198 25.11 11.29 8.07
CA GLU A 198 25.25 11.78 6.70
C GLU A 198 24.49 10.90 5.71
N PRO A 199 23.44 11.38 5.04
CA PRO A 199 22.72 10.61 4.06
C PRO A 199 23.34 10.70 2.67
N ILE A 200 23.63 9.55 2.04
CA ILE A 200 23.96 9.45 0.62
C ILE A 200 22.66 9.27 -0.15
N PHE A 201 22.15 10.35 -0.74
CA PHE A 201 20.85 10.34 -1.45
C PHE A 201 20.95 9.69 -2.84
N GLY A 202 19.82 9.14 -3.29
CA GLY A 202 19.61 8.70 -4.67
C GLY A 202 19.64 7.19 -4.89
N VAL A 203 19.69 6.36 -3.85
CA VAL A 203 19.54 4.91 -4.04
C VAL A 203 18.15 4.59 -4.61
N LYS A 204 18.07 3.56 -5.44
CA LYS A 204 16.84 3.21 -6.19
C LYS A 204 15.79 2.50 -5.35
N GLY A 205 16.16 2.04 -4.15
CA GLY A 205 15.28 1.33 -3.22
C GLY A 205 16.02 0.98 -1.92
N ARG A 206 15.29 0.60 -0.87
CA ARG A 206 15.90 0.20 0.41
C ARG A 206 16.81 -1.02 0.28
N ALA A 207 16.54 -1.91 -0.70
CA ALA A 207 17.42 -3.03 -1.00
C ALA A 207 18.84 -2.60 -1.38
N ASP A 208 18.98 -1.50 -2.14
CA ASP A 208 20.31 -0.98 -2.51
C ASP A 208 21.05 -0.46 -1.28
N GLY A 209 20.35 0.26 -0.37
CA GLY A 209 20.91 0.72 0.90
C GLY A 209 21.41 -0.46 1.76
N ARG A 210 20.61 -1.50 1.91
CA ARG A 210 20.99 -2.73 2.60
C ARG A 210 22.23 -3.39 1.98
N LEU A 211 22.31 -3.47 0.66
CA LEU A 211 23.49 -4.02 -0.01
C LEU A 211 24.76 -3.16 0.21
N MET A 212 24.60 -1.84 0.32
CA MET A 212 25.71 -0.96 0.70
C MET A 212 26.15 -1.21 2.14
N PHE A 213 25.21 -1.44 3.06
CA PHE A 213 25.49 -1.82 4.44
C PHE A 213 26.23 -3.17 4.51
N GLU A 214 25.78 -4.19 3.84
CA GLU A 214 26.43 -5.51 3.79
C GLU A 214 27.86 -5.45 3.26
N ARG A 215 28.16 -4.48 2.41
CA ARG A 215 29.50 -4.25 1.84
C ARG A 215 30.35 -3.29 2.67
N GLY A 216 29.83 -2.75 3.78
CA GLY A 216 30.53 -1.81 4.64
C GLY A 216 30.68 -0.39 4.07
N TYR A 217 29.90 -0.02 3.05
CA TYR A 217 29.91 1.34 2.50
C TYR A 217 29.11 2.34 3.35
N VAL A 218 28.19 1.84 4.14
CA VAL A 218 27.42 2.60 5.12
C VAL A 218 27.37 1.80 6.42
N ASN A 219 27.20 2.49 7.56
CA ASN A 219 27.29 1.90 8.90
C ASN A 219 26.04 2.06 9.74
N ILE A 220 24.96 2.58 9.16
CA ILE A 220 23.61 2.55 9.70
C ILE A 220 22.62 2.28 8.57
N ASP A 221 21.63 1.45 8.80
CA ASP A 221 20.54 1.22 7.85
C ASP A 221 19.23 0.91 8.58
N TYR A 222 18.14 0.97 7.87
CA TYR A 222 16.85 0.44 8.30
C TYR A 222 16.16 -0.29 7.16
N GLN A 223 15.33 -1.25 7.50
CA GLN A 223 14.45 -1.90 6.55
C GLN A 223 13.02 -1.92 7.10
N THR A 224 12.02 -1.87 6.20
CA THR A 224 10.64 -2.21 6.59
C THR A 224 10.57 -3.69 6.94
N SER A 225 9.67 -4.07 7.85
CA SER A 225 9.66 -5.40 8.47
C SER A 225 9.67 -6.55 7.48
N SER A 226 8.97 -6.47 6.35
CA SER A 226 8.99 -7.52 5.32
C SER A 226 10.39 -7.73 4.72
N SER A 227 11.14 -6.66 4.47
CA SER A 227 12.53 -6.80 4.02
C SER A 227 13.47 -7.18 5.17
N PHE A 228 13.22 -6.68 6.38
CA PHE A 228 14.00 -7.05 7.55
C PHE A 228 13.91 -8.56 7.83
N LEU A 229 12.71 -9.11 7.96
CA LEU A 229 12.47 -10.54 8.21
C LEU A 229 13.15 -11.43 7.16
N SER A 230 12.97 -11.07 5.88
CA SER A 230 13.45 -11.92 4.78
C SER A 230 14.93 -11.74 4.44
N LYS A 231 15.57 -10.60 4.76
CA LYS A 231 16.91 -10.24 4.26
C LYS A 231 17.88 -9.81 5.34
N VAL A 232 17.43 -9.12 6.41
CA VAL A 232 18.33 -8.65 7.47
C VAL A 232 18.40 -9.63 8.64
N LYS A 233 17.29 -10.28 8.97
CA LYS A 233 17.30 -11.29 10.05
C LYS A 233 18.40 -12.34 9.87
N PRO A 234 18.68 -12.89 8.66
CA PRO A 234 19.83 -13.78 8.47
C PRO A 234 21.20 -13.15 8.82
N LEU A 235 21.36 -11.83 8.68
CA LEU A 235 22.59 -11.13 9.09
C LEU A 235 22.64 -10.99 10.61
N VAL A 236 21.50 -10.73 11.25
CA VAL A 236 21.39 -10.72 12.72
C VAL A 236 21.70 -12.08 13.30
N ASP A 237 21.16 -13.15 12.73
CA ASP A 237 21.40 -14.54 13.17
C ASP A 237 22.87 -14.94 13.05
N LYS A 238 23.63 -14.33 12.13
CA LYS A 238 25.09 -14.49 11.98
C LYS A 238 25.90 -13.54 12.86
N GLY A 239 25.26 -12.58 13.54
CA GLY A 239 25.93 -11.54 14.32
C GLY A 239 26.62 -10.47 13.47
N GLU A 240 26.25 -10.32 12.20
CA GLU A 240 26.80 -9.31 11.27
C GLU A 240 26.06 -7.99 11.39
N ALA A 241 24.80 -8.01 11.81
CA ALA A 241 23.95 -6.83 12.08
C ALA A 241 23.30 -6.93 13.47
N VAL A 242 23.15 -5.79 14.13
CA VAL A 242 22.50 -5.66 15.45
C VAL A 242 21.33 -4.69 15.33
N PRO A 243 20.09 -5.14 15.52
CA PRO A 243 18.94 -4.26 15.55
C PRO A 243 19.00 -3.37 16.82
N ILE A 244 18.72 -2.08 16.66
CA ILE A 244 18.85 -1.09 17.74
C ILE A 244 17.53 -0.48 18.18
N MET A 245 16.58 -0.33 17.25
CA MET A 245 15.23 0.15 17.55
C MET A 245 14.25 -0.17 16.42
N THR A 246 12.98 -0.21 16.76
CA THR A 246 11.87 -0.19 15.80
C THR A 246 11.21 1.18 15.79
N TRP A 247 10.42 1.46 14.76
CA TRP A 247 9.53 2.65 14.82
C TRP A 247 8.32 2.42 15.70
N GLY A 248 8.07 1.16 16.10
CA GLY A 248 6.88 0.72 16.79
C GLY A 248 5.69 0.50 15.86
N VAL A 249 4.54 0.23 16.45
CA VAL A 249 3.24 0.15 15.80
C VAL A 249 2.22 0.93 16.62
N LEU A 250 1.07 1.28 15.99
CA LEU A 250 -0.03 1.90 16.72
C LEU A 250 -0.93 0.84 17.33
N ASP A 251 -1.25 1.01 18.60
CA ASP A 251 -2.34 0.27 19.25
C ASP A 251 -3.72 0.83 18.85
N LYS A 252 -4.79 0.23 19.37
CA LYS A 252 -6.17 0.65 19.11
C LYS A 252 -6.49 2.07 19.62
N LEU A 253 -5.69 2.62 20.50
CA LEU A 253 -5.83 3.97 21.06
C LEU A 253 -4.94 4.98 20.35
N GLY A 254 -4.18 4.57 19.32
CA GLY A 254 -3.25 5.41 18.59
C GLY A 254 -1.94 5.69 19.33
N SER A 255 -1.62 4.91 20.38
CA SER A 255 -0.34 4.97 21.08
C SER A 255 0.71 4.14 20.35
N ILE A 256 1.96 4.63 20.37
CA ILE A 256 3.09 3.86 19.83
C ILE A 256 3.50 2.82 20.86
N VAL A 257 3.43 1.56 20.45
CA VAL A 257 3.81 0.39 21.27
C VAL A 257 4.85 -0.45 20.52
N ARG A 258 5.48 -1.39 21.22
CA ARG A 258 6.45 -2.31 20.61
C ARG A 258 5.83 -3.09 19.47
N ASP A 259 6.62 -3.29 18.44
CA ASP A 259 6.24 -4.08 17.26
C ASP A 259 6.09 -5.56 17.66
N PRO A 260 4.93 -6.19 17.43
CA PRO A 260 4.70 -7.58 17.81
C PRO A 260 5.61 -8.60 17.09
N ASN A 261 6.20 -8.21 15.96
CA ASN A 261 7.20 -9.04 15.27
C ASN A 261 8.60 -8.95 15.92
N PHE A 262 8.82 -7.91 16.73
CA PHE A 262 10.11 -7.60 17.36
C PHE A 262 9.92 -7.14 18.80
N PRO A 263 9.30 -7.95 19.68
CA PRO A 263 8.90 -7.53 21.03
C PRO A 263 10.09 -7.19 21.94
N ASP A 264 11.27 -7.73 21.65
CA ASP A 264 12.48 -7.49 22.43
C ASP A 264 13.25 -6.23 21.98
N ILE A 265 12.92 -5.67 20.80
CA ILE A 265 13.57 -4.47 20.28
C ILE A 265 12.80 -3.24 20.75
N PRO A 266 13.45 -2.26 21.41
CA PRO A 266 12.77 -1.04 21.86
C PRO A 266 12.26 -0.22 20.69
N THR A 267 11.22 0.58 20.92
CA THR A 267 10.75 1.59 19.97
C THR A 267 11.66 2.81 19.99
N PHE A 268 11.64 3.61 18.91
CA PHE A 268 12.29 4.93 18.88
C PHE A 268 11.87 5.80 20.09
N ARG A 269 10.59 5.77 20.49
CA ARG A 269 10.09 6.50 21.65
C ARG A 269 10.80 6.06 22.93
N GLU A 270 10.94 4.74 23.16
CA GLU A 270 11.63 4.20 24.34
C GLU A 270 13.12 4.57 24.34
N VAL A 271 13.80 4.44 23.18
CA VAL A 271 15.20 4.83 23.00
C VAL A 271 15.39 6.33 23.25
N TYR A 272 14.49 7.18 22.72
CA TYR A 272 14.53 8.62 22.98
C TYR A 272 14.43 8.90 24.46
N SER A 273 13.49 8.24 25.16
CA SER A 273 13.29 8.45 26.61
C SER A 273 14.50 7.98 27.42
N GLU A 274 15.15 6.88 27.03
CA GLU A 274 16.37 6.37 27.66
C GLU A 274 17.53 7.34 27.51
N ILE A 275 17.77 7.81 26.29
CA ILE A 275 18.89 8.73 25.98
C ILE A 275 18.68 10.09 26.64
N ASN A 276 17.47 10.66 26.55
CA ASN A 276 17.19 12.04 26.97
C ASN A 276 16.64 12.18 28.39
N GLY A 277 16.29 11.06 29.05
CA GLY A 277 15.69 11.06 30.39
C GLY A 277 14.27 11.64 30.46
N LYS A 278 13.60 11.80 29.34
CA LYS A 278 12.23 12.35 29.22
C LYS A 278 11.55 11.84 27.95
N GLU A 279 10.22 11.78 27.98
CA GLU A 279 9.41 11.46 26.80
C GLU A 279 9.61 12.49 25.68
N PRO A 280 9.59 12.04 24.41
CA PRO A 280 9.66 12.95 23.27
C PRO A 280 8.42 13.86 23.22
N SER A 281 8.63 15.14 22.92
CA SER A 281 7.58 16.16 22.88
C SER A 281 7.99 17.32 21.95
N GLY A 282 7.05 18.24 21.70
CA GLY A 282 7.27 19.40 20.83
C GLY A 282 6.98 19.13 19.36
N ASP A 283 7.22 20.15 18.53
CA ASP A 283 6.77 20.14 17.13
C ASP A 283 7.47 19.07 16.30
N GLY A 284 8.77 18.83 16.52
CA GLY A 284 9.51 17.76 15.84
C GLY A 284 8.94 16.38 16.11
N TRP A 285 8.59 16.08 17.38
CA TRP A 285 7.93 14.84 17.74
C TRP A 285 6.54 14.72 17.12
N ASN A 286 5.74 15.79 17.13
CA ASN A 286 4.41 15.80 16.54
C ASN A 286 4.49 15.57 15.02
N ALA A 287 5.43 16.21 14.36
CA ALA A 287 5.67 16.06 12.93
C ALA A 287 6.16 14.64 12.59
N TRP A 288 7.13 14.10 13.34
CA TRP A 288 7.59 12.72 13.19
C TRP A 288 6.42 11.73 13.35
N LYS A 289 5.62 11.88 14.41
CA LYS A 289 4.47 11.01 14.70
C LYS A 289 3.43 11.07 13.58
N ALA A 290 3.11 12.26 13.05
CA ALA A 290 2.15 12.44 11.96
C ALA A 290 2.60 11.71 10.68
N PHE A 291 3.86 11.86 10.30
CA PHE A 291 4.43 11.18 9.14
C PHE A 291 4.65 9.68 9.37
N PHE A 292 4.98 9.26 10.61
CA PHE A 292 5.02 7.85 10.97
C PHE A 292 3.65 7.19 10.80
N ILE A 293 2.58 7.81 11.29
CA ILE A 293 1.21 7.31 11.13
C ILE A 293 0.86 7.18 9.64
N ALA A 294 1.08 8.24 8.86
CA ALA A 294 0.82 8.21 7.43
C ALA A 294 1.66 7.16 6.68
N GLY A 295 2.95 7.03 7.04
CA GLY A 295 3.90 6.21 6.31
C GLY A 295 3.91 4.72 6.67
N PHE A 296 3.40 4.32 7.84
CA PHE A 296 3.52 2.94 8.32
C PHE A 296 2.18 2.22 8.52
N SER A 297 1.07 2.93 8.81
CA SER A 297 -0.26 2.31 8.96
C SER A 297 -0.78 1.71 7.64
N ALA A 298 -0.55 2.39 6.51
CA ALA A 298 -0.82 1.88 5.16
C ALA A 298 0.43 2.01 4.28
N GLN A 299 1.55 1.52 4.79
CA GLN A 299 2.85 1.71 4.19
C GLN A 299 2.94 1.13 2.77
N LYS A 300 2.29 0.01 2.53
CA LYS A 300 2.18 -0.60 1.20
C LYS A 300 0.72 -0.67 0.80
N MET A 301 0.41 -0.10 -0.33
CA MET A 301 -0.89 -0.26 -0.97
C MET A 301 -0.71 -0.83 -2.37
N VAL A 302 -1.63 -1.68 -2.78
CA VAL A 302 -1.79 -2.09 -4.17
C VAL A 302 -2.98 -1.34 -4.72
N VAL A 303 -2.75 -0.62 -5.80
CA VAL A 303 -3.74 0.30 -6.37
C VAL A 303 -3.98 0.04 -7.86
N MET A 304 -5.15 0.44 -8.30
CA MET A 304 -5.59 0.49 -9.69
C MET A 304 -6.00 1.93 -10.03
N ASN A 305 -6.04 2.28 -11.30
CA ASN A 305 -6.57 3.57 -11.73
C ASN A 305 -8.07 3.64 -11.41
N LYS A 306 -8.57 4.77 -10.90
CA LYS A 306 -10.00 4.95 -10.55
C LYS A 306 -10.96 4.77 -11.73
N ASN A 307 -10.47 4.94 -12.97
CA ASN A 307 -11.25 4.74 -14.18
C ASN A 307 -11.30 3.28 -14.65
N THR A 308 -10.66 2.35 -13.92
CA THR A 308 -10.86 0.91 -14.10
C THR A 308 -12.31 0.56 -13.73
N SER A 309 -12.94 -0.36 -14.46
CA SER A 309 -14.33 -0.70 -14.16
C SER A 309 -14.49 -1.24 -12.73
N PRO A 310 -15.59 -0.90 -12.03
CA PRO A 310 -15.82 -1.36 -10.67
C PRO A 310 -15.74 -2.89 -10.53
N GLU A 311 -16.24 -3.63 -11.51
CA GLU A 311 -16.24 -5.10 -11.50
C GLU A 311 -14.81 -5.66 -11.48
N ILE A 312 -13.85 -4.99 -12.16
CA ILE A 312 -12.44 -5.37 -12.15
C ILE A 312 -11.83 -5.04 -10.78
N ILE A 313 -12.07 -3.83 -10.25
CA ILE A 313 -11.57 -3.41 -8.93
C ILE A 313 -12.07 -4.36 -7.84
N ASP A 314 -13.36 -4.71 -7.87
CA ASP A 314 -13.99 -5.62 -6.92
C ASP A 314 -13.39 -7.04 -7.03
N ALA A 315 -13.14 -7.53 -8.26
CA ALA A 315 -12.52 -8.83 -8.46
C ALA A 315 -11.11 -8.93 -7.84
N PHE A 316 -10.29 -7.88 -7.96
CA PHE A 316 -8.98 -7.83 -7.30
C PHE A 316 -9.11 -7.74 -5.78
N SER A 317 -10.02 -6.90 -5.27
CA SER A 317 -10.26 -6.76 -3.82
C SER A 317 -10.73 -8.07 -3.20
N GLU A 318 -11.67 -8.78 -3.86
CA GLU A 318 -12.17 -10.07 -3.42
C GLU A 318 -11.10 -11.17 -3.52
N ALA A 319 -10.26 -11.16 -4.55
CA ALA A 319 -9.16 -12.10 -4.66
C ALA A 319 -8.15 -11.92 -3.51
N PHE A 320 -7.75 -10.68 -3.20
CA PHE A 320 -6.90 -10.42 -2.02
C PHE A 320 -7.59 -10.81 -0.72
N LYS A 321 -8.90 -10.52 -0.58
CA LYS A 321 -9.67 -10.92 0.60
C LYS A 321 -9.66 -12.44 0.79
N LYS A 322 -9.91 -13.21 -0.25
CA LYS A 322 -9.88 -14.68 -0.20
C LYS A 322 -8.52 -15.22 0.23
N ILE A 323 -7.42 -14.58 -0.22
CA ILE A 323 -6.07 -14.98 0.21
C ILE A 323 -5.88 -14.71 1.71
N ILE A 324 -6.29 -13.54 2.19
CA ILE A 324 -6.13 -13.11 3.58
C ILE A 324 -7.01 -13.96 4.52
N ASP A 325 -8.19 -14.38 4.08
CA ASP A 325 -9.13 -15.18 4.84
C ASP A 325 -8.77 -16.69 4.89
N GLN A 326 -7.70 -17.15 4.22
CA GLN A 326 -7.24 -18.54 4.32
C GLN A 326 -6.80 -18.87 5.75
N GLU A 327 -7.20 -20.02 6.26
CA GLU A 327 -6.87 -20.44 7.64
C GLU A 327 -5.37 -20.46 7.94
N ASN A 328 -4.55 -20.79 6.95
CA ASN A 328 -3.10 -20.82 7.07
C ASN A 328 -2.40 -19.52 6.64
N PHE A 329 -3.13 -18.43 6.40
CA PHE A 329 -2.56 -17.18 5.88
C PHE A 329 -1.43 -16.64 6.77
N ILE A 330 -1.61 -16.61 8.09
CA ILE A 330 -0.58 -16.14 9.02
C ILE A 330 0.67 -17.01 8.90
N GLU A 331 0.51 -18.33 8.91
CA GLU A 331 1.63 -19.28 8.80
C GLU A 331 2.49 -19.06 7.55
N ILE A 332 1.85 -18.86 6.38
CA ILE A 332 2.57 -18.66 5.11
C ILE A 332 3.12 -17.24 4.94
N SER A 333 2.54 -16.24 5.64
CA SER A 333 2.87 -14.81 5.45
C SER A 333 3.83 -14.24 6.49
N GLU A 334 3.89 -14.77 7.71
CA GLU A 334 4.61 -14.17 8.84
C GLU A 334 6.09 -13.92 8.56
N ASN A 335 6.76 -14.84 7.87
CA ASN A 335 8.19 -14.71 7.54
C ASN A 335 8.47 -13.73 6.38
N TYR A 336 7.42 -13.26 5.67
CA TYR A 336 7.52 -12.32 4.56
C TYR A 336 6.92 -10.96 4.87
N LEU A 337 5.76 -10.96 5.49
CA LEU A 337 4.99 -9.74 5.75
C LEU A 337 5.01 -9.34 7.23
N GLY A 338 5.30 -10.28 8.14
CA GLY A 338 5.04 -10.16 9.57
C GLY A 338 3.56 -10.37 9.90
N VAL A 339 3.21 -10.20 11.16
CA VAL A 339 1.82 -10.36 11.67
C VAL A 339 1.01 -9.06 11.57
N TYR A 340 1.32 -8.21 10.61
CA TYR A 340 0.62 -6.93 10.42
C TYR A 340 -0.72 -7.12 9.72
N HIS A 341 -1.63 -6.18 10.04
CA HIS A 341 -2.96 -6.14 9.45
C HIS A 341 -2.90 -5.93 7.93
N GLN A 342 -3.63 -6.77 7.22
CA GLN A 342 -3.86 -6.68 5.78
C GLN A 342 -5.33 -6.31 5.56
N SER A 343 -5.61 -5.34 4.70
CA SER A 343 -6.97 -4.82 4.49
C SER A 343 -7.33 -4.76 3.02
N THR A 344 -8.60 -5.03 2.73
CA THR A 344 -9.21 -4.87 1.40
C THR A 344 -10.49 -4.04 1.50
N GLY A 345 -11.10 -3.68 0.38
CA GLY A 345 -12.40 -3.03 0.33
C GLY A 345 -12.46 -1.71 1.14
N VAL A 346 -13.45 -1.58 2.01
CA VAL A 346 -13.71 -0.34 2.79
C VAL A 346 -12.55 -0.02 3.75
N ASP A 347 -11.98 -1.04 4.40
CA ASP A 347 -10.88 -0.83 5.35
C ASP A 347 -9.61 -0.36 4.64
N ALA A 348 -9.30 -0.92 3.46
CA ALA A 348 -8.17 -0.44 2.66
C ALA A 348 -8.34 1.03 2.21
N ARG A 349 -9.57 1.44 1.86
CA ARG A 349 -9.86 2.85 1.55
C ARG A 349 -9.64 3.77 2.74
N ARG A 350 -10.08 3.34 3.94
CA ARG A 350 -9.84 4.08 5.18
C ARG A 350 -8.35 4.23 5.49
N PHE A 351 -7.56 3.17 5.29
CA PHE A 351 -6.11 3.26 5.44
C PHE A 351 -5.46 4.20 4.42
N LYS A 352 -5.95 4.22 3.17
CA LYS A 352 -5.51 5.21 2.16
C LYS A 352 -5.77 6.65 2.63
N GLU A 353 -6.94 6.93 3.21
CA GLU A 353 -7.26 8.25 3.76
C GLU A 353 -6.27 8.64 4.87
N ILE A 354 -6.01 7.77 5.84
CA ILE A 354 -5.02 8.01 6.90
C ILE A 354 -3.63 8.28 6.30
N ALA A 355 -3.24 7.51 5.30
CA ALA A 355 -1.92 7.62 4.65
C ALA A 355 -1.75 8.90 3.80
N THR A 356 -2.85 9.54 3.41
CA THR A 356 -2.84 10.71 2.51
C THR A 356 -3.37 12.00 3.15
N GLN A 357 -3.65 11.97 4.46
CA GLN A 357 -4.10 13.13 5.23
C GLN A 357 -3.16 13.34 6.41
N VAL A 358 -2.33 14.35 6.34
CA VAL A 358 -1.41 14.78 7.41
C VAL A 358 -1.74 16.21 7.81
N ASP A 359 -1.62 16.50 9.10
CA ASP A 359 -1.84 17.85 9.63
C ASP A 359 -0.96 18.87 8.87
N PRO A 360 -1.54 19.95 8.31
CA PRO A 360 -0.79 21.00 7.65
C PRO A 360 0.34 21.62 8.48
N ILE A 361 0.19 21.67 9.81
CA ILE A 361 1.23 22.16 10.72
C ILE A 361 2.45 21.22 10.69
N ALA A 362 2.20 19.91 10.71
CA ALA A 362 3.26 18.91 10.60
C ALA A 362 3.96 18.98 9.23
N ILE A 363 3.20 19.17 8.14
CA ILE A 363 3.74 19.33 6.79
C ILE A 363 4.65 20.57 6.72
N ALA A 364 4.19 21.72 7.22
CA ALA A 364 4.97 22.95 7.22
C ALA A 364 6.26 22.79 8.01
N TRP A 365 6.19 22.22 9.22
CA TRP A 365 7.35 21.96 10.05
C TRP A 365 8.37 21.04 9.35
N ILE A 366 7.91 19.98 8.69
CA ILE A 366 8.80 19.08 7.93
C ILE A 366 9.46 19.79 6.75
N LYS A 367 8.72 20.65 6.02
CA LYS A 367 9.32 21.43 4.92
C LYS A 367 10.43 22.35 5.42
N ASP A 368 10.22 23.03 6.54
CA ASP A 368 11.24 23.88 7.17
C ASP A 368 12.45 23.07 7.64
N TRP A 369 12.23 21.93 8.30
CA TRP A 369 13.31 21.04 8.72
C TRP A 369 14.10 20.48 7.53
N LEU A 370 13.44 20.04 6.44
CA LEU A 370 14.09 19.57 5.22
C LEU A 370 14.95 20.64 4.56
N LYS A 371 14.49 21.91 4.57
CA LYS A 371 15.26 23.03 4.06
C LYS A 371 16.50 23.30 4.91
N LEU A 372 16.34 23.30 6.23
CA LEU A 372 17.45 23.58 7.16
C LEU A 372 18.49 22.47 7.19
N SER A 373 18.06 21.20 7.19
CA SER A 373 18.96 20.05 7.35
C SER A 373 19.56 19.55 6.05
N TYR A 374 18.86 19.70 4.92
CA TYR A 374 19.27 19.06 3.64
C TYR A 374 19.18 19.99 2.43
N ASP A 375 18.94 21.30 2.60
CA ASP A 375 18.76 22.27 1.53
C ASP A 375 17.71 21.84 0.48
N VAL A 376 16.63 21.18 0.94
CA VAL A 376 15.51 20.74 0.10
C VAL A 376 14.47 21.84 0.06
N GLU A 377 14.20 22.37 -1.14
CA GLU A 377 13.12 23.33 -1.40
C GLU A 377 11.88 22.61 -1.98
N LEU A 378 10.68 22.86 -1.37
CA LEU A 378 9.39 22.23 -1.72
C LEU A 378 8.28 23.28 -1.86
#